data_a1672f56f110849e5dcd2bd3271fb6a3
#
_entry.id   a1672f56f110849e5dcd2bd3271fb6a3
#
_cell.length_a   1.000
_cell.length_b   1.000
_cell.length_c   1.000
_cell.angle_alpha   90.00
_cell.angle_beta   90.00
_cell.angle_gamma   90.00
#
_symmetry.space_group_name_H-M   'P 1'
#
loop_
_entity.id
_entity.type
_entity.pdbx_description
1 polymer ?
#
loop_
_entity_poly.entity_id
_entity_poly.type
_entity_poly.pdbx_seq_one_letter_code
_entity_poly.pdbx_strand_id
1 'polypeptide(L)'
;MIYYVDDFLPEDQFLALKKKVEAKYEPIKPRELFANYDFRQEPDKFILQPIARSGNWMDYCIPNALECIPALEKMEATMKSLGVQELMNWSSWFQYSVDTMSLPVHRDQAVRKSLPKDTYSAVIYTSDWQEGYGGEFVVGKPVFDRPGGNVKSLTDFSHIIEPKPNRLTIWSRDEWHMVNALTVNDPNYVRSFMGTSWSSIETNEHEHNPFQRFYFTEE
;
A
#
# COMPACT_ATOMS: atom_id res chain seq x y z
N MET A 1 3.27 -9.81 12.27
CA MET A 1 1.79 -9.77 12.50
C MET A 1 1.11 -9.69 11.15
N ILE A 2 0.08 -10.52 10.95
CA ILE A 2 -0.83 -10.45 9.79
C ILE A 2 -2.25 -10.39 10.34
N TYR A 3 -3.05 -9.46 9.86
CA TYR A 3 -4.44 -9.29 10.22
C TYR A 3 -5.25 -8.87 9.00
N TYR A 4 -6.44 -9.38 8.83
CA TYR A 4 -7.37 -8.91 7.81
C TYR A 4 -8.81 -9.05 8.27
N VAL A 5 -9.68 -8.19 7.76
CA VAL A 5 -11.10 -8.17 8.06
C VAL A 5 -11.91 -7.65 6.87
N ASP A 6 -13.02 -8.30 6.59
CA ASP A 6 -13.98 -7.89 5.56
C ASP A 6 -14.92 -6.80 6.10
N ASP A 7 -15.58 -6.09 5.19
CA ASP A 7 -16.56 -5.04 5.49
C ASP A 7 -16.03 -4.02 6.52
N PHE A 8 -14.76 -3.63 6.31
CA PHE A 8 -14.02 -2.83 7.28
C PHE A 8 -14.66 -1.47 7.53
N LEU A 9 -15.04 -0.74 6.49
CA LEU A 9 -15.73 0.55 6.61
C LEU A 9 -17.25 0.37 6.52
N PRO A 10 -18.04 1.23 7.16
CA PRO A 10 -19.44 1.39 6.81
C PRO A 10 -19.60 1.63 5.31
N GLU A 11 -20.67 1.13 4.72
CA GLU A 11 -20.87 1.15 3.27
C GLU A 11 -20.75 2.55 2.65
N ASP A 12 -21.34 3.54 3.27
CA ASP A 12 -21.32 4.94 2.82
C ASP A 12 -19.89 5.51 2.80
N GLN A 13 -19.10 5.22 3.84
CA GLN A 13 -17.70 5.64 3.93
C GLN A 13 -16.84 4.88 2.92
N PHE A 14 -17.07 3.59 2.74
CA PHE A 14 -16.37 2.81 1.75
C PHE A 14 -16.65 3.31 0.33
N LEU A 15 -17.89 3.59 -0.01
CA LEU A 15 -18.27 4.11 -1.33
C LEU A 15 -17.64 5.49 -1.60
N ALA A 16 -17.58 6.35 -0.57
CA ALA A 16 -16.90 7.65 -0.68
C ALA A 16 -15.39 7.47 -0.95
N LEU A 17 -14.73 6.58 -0.22
CA LEU A 17 -13.32 6.25 -0.43
C LEU A 17 -13.09 5.64 -1.82
N LYS A 18 -13.90 4.64 -2.22
CA LYS A 18 -13.82 4.00 -3.54
C LYS A 18 -13.91 5.03 -4.66
N LYS A 19 -14.93 5.90 -4.60
CA LYS A 19 -15.11 6.98 -5.57
C LYS A 19 -13.90 7.92 -5.63
N LYS A 20 -13.29 8.23 -4.48
CA LYS A 20 -12.09 9.08 -4.42
C LYS A 20 -10.90 8.41 -5.07
N VAL A 21 -10.69 7.12 -4.81
CA VAL A 21 -9.61 6.33 -5.42
C VAL A 21 -9.80 6.25 -6.93
N GLU A 22 -11.00 5.89 -7.39
CA GLU A 22 -11.31 5.77 -8.82
C GLU A 22 -11.16 7.09 -9.58
N ALA A 23 -11.57 8.21 -8.97
CA ALA A 23 -11.45 9.54 -9.59
C ALA A 23 -10.00 10.01 -9.76
N LYS A 24 -9.04 9.38 -9.08
CA LYS A 24 -7.62 9.67 -9.21
C LYS A 24 -6.90 8.78 -10.23
N TYR A 25 -7.56 7.71 -10.67
CA TYR A 25 -7.01 6.87 -11.70
C TYR A 25 -7.11 7.59 -13.07
N GLU A 26 -5.98 8.05 -13.55
CA GLU A 26 -5.83 8.45 -14.94
C GLU A 26 -5.01 7.39 -15.66
N PRO A 27 -5.46 6.87 -16.82
CA PRO A 27 -4.65 5.99 -17.65
C PRO A 27 -3.37 6.73 -18.04
N ILE A 28 -2.25 6.33 -17.47
CA ILE A 28 -1.01 7.08 -17.60
C ILE A 28 -0.49 6.97 -19.02
N LYS A 29 -0.19 8.10 -19.59
CA LYS A 29 0.72 8.18 -20.72
C LYS A 29 2.15 7.87 -20.22
N PRO A 30 2.77 6.78 -20.67
CA PRO A 30 4.06 6.36 -20.14
C PRO A 30 5.13 7.44 -20.39
N ARG A 31 5.96 7.70 -19.39
CA ARG A 31 7.26 8.38 -19.46
C ARG A 31 7.36 9.90 -19.55
N GLU A 32 6.36 10.65 -20.01
CA GLU A 32 6.53 12.10 -20.16
C GLU A 32 6.38 12.90 -18.85
N LEU A 33 5.70 12.31 -17.87
CA LEU A 33 5.38 12.97 -16.59
C LEU A 33 6.55 13.07 -15.61
N PHE A 34 7.56 12.20 -15.72
CA PHE A 34 8.59 12.07 -14.68
C PHE A 34 9.87 12.88 -14.92
N ALA A 35 10.16 13.27 -16.14
CA ALA A 35 11.43 13.91 -16.47
C ALA A 35 11.55 15.35 -15.94
N ASN A 36 10.45 16.02 -15.65
CA ASN A 36 10.43 17.45 -15.34
C ASN A 36 9.64 17.83 -14.08
N TYR A 37 9.31 16.86 -13.20
CA TYR A 37 8.50 17.15 -12.02
C TYR A 37 9.37 17.54 -10.83
N ASP A 38 9.24 18.78 -10.37
CA ASP A 38 9.88 19.24 -9.14
C ASP A 38 8.89 19.16 -7.97
N PHE A 39 9.02 18.12 -7.19
CA PHE A 39 8.24 17.86 -5.97
C PHE A 39 8.24 19.01 -4.95
N ARG A 40 9.19 19.92 -5.06
CA ARG A 40 9.35 21.03 -4.14
C ARG A 40 8.45 22.21 -4.47
N GLN A 41 7.98 22.29 -5.72
CA GLN A 41 7.21 23.42 -6.22
C GLN A 41 5.70 23.18 -6.28
N GLU A 42 5.27 21.91 -6.30
CA GLU A 42 3.86 21.56 -6.45
C GLU A 42 3.49 20.38 -5.52
N PRO A 43 3.47 20.60 -4.19
CA PRO A 43 3.20 19.54 -3.21
C PRO A 43 1.77 18.98 -3.30
N ASP A 44 0.85 19.72 -3.92
CA ASP A 44 -0.56 19.34 -4.08
C ASP A 44 -0.84 18.52 -5.34
N LYS A 45 0.13 18.35 -6.22
CA LYS A 45 -0.03 17.51 -7.39
C LYS A 45 0.29 16.05 -7.06
N PHE A 46 -0.68 15.21 -7.33
CA PHE A 46 -0.56 13.78 -7.21
C PHE A 46 0.44 13.23 -8.23
N ILE A 47 1.33 12.37 -7.78
CA ILE A 47 2.34 11.76 -8.62
C ILE A 47 2.00 10.30 -8.77
N LEU A 48 1.60 9.94 -9.96
CA LEU A 48 1.53 8.55 -10.35
C LEU A 48 2.94 8.04 -10.67
N GLN A 49 3.51 7.25 -9.78
CA GLN A 49 4.80 6.60 -10.02
C GLN A 49 4.60 5.18 -10.52
N PRO A 50 5.19 4.79 -11.65
CA PRO A 50 5.29 3.37 -11.98
C PRO A 50 6.18 2.70 -10.94
N ILE A 51 5.59 1.82 -10.14
CA ILE A 51 6.33 0.96 -9.24
C ILE A 51 6.78 -0.25 -10.03
N ALA A 52 8.05 -0.26 -10.36
CA ALA A 52 8.69 -1.30 -11.13
C ALA A 52 8.19 -1.47 -12.57
N ARG A 53 8.90 -2.31 -13.32
CA ARG A 53 8.67 -2.61 -14.74
C ARG A 53 7.35 -3.33 -15.04
N SER A 54 6.51 -3.49 -14.07
CA SER A 54 5.31 -4.33 -14.09
C SER A 54 4.00 -3.56 -14.23
N GLY A 55 4.04 -2.20 -14.39
CA GLY A 55 2.81 -1.44 -14.63
C GLY A 55 1.92 -1.21 -13.39
N ASN A 56 2.42 -1.29 -12.16
CA ASN A 56 1.77 -0.75 -10.98
C ASN A 56 2.00 0.75 -10.90
N TRP A 57 0.96 1.50 -10.55
CA TRP A 57 1.04 2.94 -10.35
C TRP A 57 0.69 3.29 -8.92
N MET A 58 1.40 4.25 -8.36
CA MET A 58 1.16 4.74 -7.03
C MET A 58 0.88 6.23 -7.09
N ASP A 59 -0.25 6.63 -6.55
CA ASP A 59 -0.62 8.03 -6.34
C ASP A 59 -0.48 8.35 -4.85
N TYR A 60 0.38 9.28 -4.50
CA TYR A 60 0.55 9.70 -3.12
C TYR A 60 -0.63 10.59 -2.71
N CYS A 61 -1.49 10.02 -1.86
CA CYS A 61 -2.62 10.73 -1.29
C CYS A 61 -2.12 11.68 -0.21
N ILE A 62 -2.52 12.93 -0.32
CA ILE A 62 -2.35 13.88 0.78
C ILE A 62 -3.26 13.44 1.93
N PRO A 63 -2.75 13.34 3.17
CA PRO A 63 -3.53 12.91 4.34
C PRO A 63 -4.82 13.69 4.57
N ASN A 64 -4.96 14.86 3.98
CA ASN A 64 -6.08 15.80 4.13
C ASN A 64 -7.28 15.52 3.21
N ALA A 65 -7.27 14.44 2.43
CA ALA A 65 -8.48 14.07 1.71
C ALA A 65 -9.55 13.61 2.70
N LEU A 66 -10.64 14.38 2.80
CA LEU A 66 -11.70 14.14 3.79
C LEU A 66 -12.26 12.72 3.72
N GLU A 67 -12.31 12.15 2.53
CA GLU A 67 -12.78 10.79 2.28
C GLU A 67 -11.86 9.71 2.84
N CYS A 68 -10.61 10.04 3.10
CA CYS A 68 -9.62 9.11 3.66
C CYS A 68 -9.59 9.12 5.20
N ILE A 69 -10.04 10.21 5.83
CA ILE A 69 -9.97 10.37 7.30
C ILE A 69 -10.66 9.23 8.04
N PRO A 70 -11.92 8.85 7.73
CA PRO A 70 -12.58 7.75 8.43
C PRO A 70 -11.82 6.43 8.32
N ALA A 71 -11.18 6.17 7.17
CA ALA A 71 -10.39 4.97 6.96
C ALA A 71 -9.11 4.99 7.83
N LEU A 72 -8.41 6.11 7.89
CA LEU A 72 -7.20 6.27 8.70
C LEU A 72 -7.50 6.14 10.20
N GLU A 73 -8.52 6.82 10.69
CA GLU A 73 -8.94 6.75 12.09
C GLU A 73 -9.32 5.32 12.50
N LYS A 74 -10.06 4.63 11.64
CA LYS A 74 -10.47 3.26 11.93
C LYS A 74 -9.31 2.28 11.83
N MET A 75 -8.36 2.46 10.91
CA MET A 75 -7.12 1.69 10.86
C MET A 75 -6.31 1.86 12.14
N GLU A 76 -6.11 3.10 12.58
CA GLU A 76 -5.39 3.41 13.82
C GLU A 76 -6.04 2.73 15.02
N ALA A 77 -7.36 2.87 15.18
CA ALA A 77 -8.12 2.22 16.25
C ALA A 77 -7.99 0.69 16.20
N THR A 78 -8.02 0.11 15.01
CA THR A 78 -7.85 -1.34 14.81
C THR A 78 -6.45 -1.78 15.24
N MET A 79 -5.40 -1.10 14.81
CA MET A 79 -4.03 -1.44 15.20
C MET A 79 -3.82 -1.30 16.70
N LYS A 80 -4.36 -0.25 17.33
CA LYS A 80 -4.35 -0.11 18.80
C LYS A 80 -5.04 -1.29 19.51
N SER A 81 -6.17 -1.76 18.98
CA SER A 81 -6.85 -2.95 19.52
C SER A 81 -6.05 -4.23 19.38
N LEU A 82 -5.16 -4.31 18.41
CA LEU A 82 -4.21 -5.42 18.21
C LEU A 82 -2.94 -5.29 19.07
N GLY A 83 -2.89 -4.31 19.97
CA GLY A 83 -1.78 -4.10 20.90
C GLY A 83 -0.64 -3.25 20.36
N VAL A 84 -0.79 -2.65 19.18
CA VAL A 84 0.20 -1.71 18.65
C VAL A 84 -0.04 -0.35 19.30
N GLN A 85 0.92 0.11 20.10
CA GLN A 85 0.82 1.38 20.82
C GLN A 85 1.54 2.51 20.08
N GLU A 86 1.13 3.74 20.35
CA GLU A 86 1.82 4.95 19.89
C GLU A 86 2.10 4.98 18.39
N LEU A 87 1.05 4.83 17.60
CA LEU A 87 1.13 4.81 16.15
C LEU A 87 1.16 6.20 15.54
N MET A 88 2.00 6.35 14.53
CA MET A 88 1.99 7.46 13.60
C MET A 88 1.83 6.96 12.18
N ASN A 89 0.84 7.49 11.46
CA ASN A 89 0.77 7.35 10.01
C ASN A 89 1.82 8.29 9.39
N TRP A 90 2.74 7.73 8.62
CA TRP A 90 3.78 8.52 7.99
C TRP A 90 3.68 8.57 6.46
N SER A 91 2.83 7.75 5.87
CA SER A 91 2.48 7.88 4.45
C SER A 91 1.16 7.21 4.12
N SER A 92 0.43 7.78 3.17
CA SER A 92 -0.77 7.23 2.58
C SER A 92 -0.71 7.40 1.08
N TRP A 93 -1.20 6.41 0.33
CA TRP A 93 -1.19 6.45 -1.14
C TRP A 93 -2.35 5.67 -1.72
N PHE A 94 -2.69 5.97 -2.96
CA PHE A 94 -3.53 5.11 -3.79
C PHE A 94 -2.63 4.31 -4.72
N GLN A 95 -2.95 3.05 -4.91
CA GLN A 95 -2.21 2.20 -5.84
C GLN A 95 -3.15 1.50 -6.81
N TYR A 96 -2.69 1.40 -8.04
CA TYR A 96 -3.43 0.83 -9.15
C TYR A 96 -2.57 -0.23 -9.84
N SER A 97 -3.17 -1.35 -10.14
CA SER A 97 -2.53 -2.43 -10.89
C SER A 97 -3.43 -2.83 -12.05
N VAL A 98 -2.85 -2.93 -13.21
CA VAL A 98 -3.54 -3.29 -14.45
C VAL A 98 -2.85 -4.50 -15.09
N ASP A 99 -3.60 -5.24 -15.92
CA ASP A 99 -3.08 -6.36 -16.69
C ASP A 99 -2.36 -7.41 -15.80
N THR A 100 -1.51 -8.23 -16.34
CA THR A 100 -0.81 -9.37 -15.70
C THR A 100 0.16 -9.03 -14.58
N MET A 101 -0.07 -7.96 -13.88
CA MET A 101 0.86 -7.41 -12.90
C MET A 101 0.95 -8.19 -11.63
N SER A 102 2.17 -8.41 -11.19
CA SER A 102 2.52 -8.98 -9.90
C SER A 102 3.51 -8.09 -9.15
N LEU A 103 3.57 -8.20 -7.84
CA LEU A 103 4.69 -7.71 -7.06
C LEU A 103 5.57 -8.91 -6.67
N PRO A 104 6.86 -8.87 -6.99
CA PRO A 104 7.78 -9.94 -6.62
C PRO A 104 7.92 -10.06 -5.10
N VAL A 105 8.47 -11.17 -4.65
CA VAL A 105 8.73 -11.40 -3.22
C VAL A 105 9.64 -10.32 -2.65
N HIS A 106 9.18 -9.69 -1.58
CA HIS A 106 9.91 -8.62 -0.89
C HIS A 106 9.47 -8.47 0.57
N ARG A 107 10.13 -7.58 1.27
CA ARG A 107 9.73 -7.00 2.56
C ARG A 107 9.72 -5.50 2.40
N ASP A 108 8.75 -4.82 2.98
CA ASP A 108 8.67 -3.35 2.90
C ASP A 108 9.82 -2.65 3.63
N GLN A 109 10.45 -3.34 4.56
CA GLN A 109 11.56 -2.83 5.36
C GLN A 109 12.95 -2.94 4.70
N ALA A 110 13.06 -3.59 3.55
CA ALA A 110 14.35 -3.98 2.94
C ALA A 110 15.31 -2.82 2.63
N VAL A 111 14.91 -1.57 2.78
CA VAL A 111 15.68 -0.42 2.27
C VAL A 111 16.34 0.41 3.38
N ARG A 112 15.97 0.31 4.66
CA ARG A 112 16.55 1.16 5.70
C ARG A 112 16.78 0.44 7.03
N LYS A 113 18.04 0.35 7.44
CA LYS A 113 18.47 -0.13 8.76
C LYS A 113 18.00 0.76 9.93
N SER A 114 17.41 1.92 9.65
CA SER A 114 17.06 2.96 10.61
C SER A 114 15.56 3.07 10.89
N LEU A 115 14.71 2.17 10.33
CA LEU A 115 13.30 2.20 10.68
C LEU A 115 13.05 1.57 12.05
N PRO A 116 12.07 2.09 12.82
CA PRO A 116 11.64 1.47 14.08
C PRO A 116 11.30 0.00 13.89
N LYS A 117 11.51 -0.81 14.92
CA LYS A 117 11.21 -2.25 14.85
C LYS A 117 9.73 -2.53 14.58
N ASP A 118 8.85 -1.67 15.06
CA ASP A 118 7.40 -1.82 14.93
C ASP A 118 6.87 -0.93 13.81
N THR A 119 7.05 -1.39 12.58
CA THR A 119 6.49 -0.75 11.39
C THR A 119 5.48 -1.67 10.73
N TYR A 120 4.39 -1.07 10.25
CA TYR A 120 3.28 -1.79 9.64
C TYR A 120 2.89 -1.15 8.32
N SER A 121 2.46 -1.98 7.40
CA SER A 121 1.71 -1.56 6.22
C SER A 121 0.26 -2.00 6.36
N ALA A 122 -0.65 -1.19 5.86
CA ALA A 122 -2.06 -1.52 5.81
C ALA A 122 -2.67 -1.09 4.48
N VAL A 123 -3.60 -1.87 3.97
CA VAL A 123 -4.32 -1.55 2.74
C VAL A 123 -5.82 -1.80 2.90
N ILE A 124 -6.64 -0.94 2.26
CA ILE A 124 -8.06 -1.21 2.00
C ILE A 124 -8.21 -1.35 0.50
N TYR A 125 -8.66 -2.52 0.06
CA TYR A 125 -8.95 -2.75 -1.36
C TYR A 125 -10.24 -2.05 -1.76
N THR A 126 -10.22 -1.37 -2.89
CA THR A 126 -11.34 -0.54 -3.36
C THR A 126 -11.94 -1.01 -4.67
N SER A 127 -11.20 -1.77 -5.48
CA SER A 127 -11.72 -2.34 -6.72
C SER A 127 -12.66 -3.50 -6.48
N ASP A 128 -13.61 -3.70 -7.37
CA ASP A 128 -14.41 -4.92 -7.41
C ASP A 128 -13.50 -6.11 -7.74
N TRP A 129 -13.69 -7.20 -7.03
CA TRP A 129 -12.89 -8.41 -7.19
C TRP A 129 -13.80 -9.66 -7.17
N GLN A 130 -13.44 -10.64 -7.95
CA GLN A 130 -14.10 -11.93 -8.01
C GLN A 130 -13.08 -13.05 -7.97
N GLU A 131 -13.49 -14.22 -7.51
CA GLU A 131 -12.66 -15.40 -7.53
C GLU A 131 -12.10 -15.65 -8.93
N GLY A 132 -10.81 -15.92 -9.02
CA GLY A 132 -10.10 -16.13 -10.29
C GLY A 132 -9.52 -14.85 -10.93
N TYR A 133 -9.72 -13.66 -10.34
CA TYR A 133 -9.10 -12.43 -10.85
C TYR A 133 -7.60 -12.32 -10.53
N GLY A 134 -7.10 -13.14 -9.61
CA GLY A 134 -5.72 -13.03 -9.15
C GLY A 134 -5.51 -11.82 -8.23
N GLY A 135 -4.26 -11.44 -8.08
CA GLY A 135 -3.90 -10.29 -7.25
C GLY A 135 -3.89 -10.54 -5.75
N GLU A 136 -3.93 -11.80 -5.32
CA GLU A 136 -3.88 -12.17 -3.91
C GLU A 136 -2.57 -11.70 -3.27
N PHE A 137 -2.67 -11.21 -2.04
CA PHE A 137 -1.53 -10.95 -1.18
C PHE A 137 -1.11 -12.26 -0.50
N VAL A 138 0.12 -12.68 -0.73
CA VAL A 138 0.64 -13.97 -0.27
C VAL A 138 1.79 -13.75 0.70
N VAL A 139 1.71 -14.39 1.86
CA VAL A 139 2.75 -14.37 2.89
C VAL A 139 3.30 -15.76 3.08
N GLY A 140 4.62 -15.88 3.21
CA GLY A 140 5.27 -17.19 3.37
C GLY A 140 6.75 -17.06 3.73
N LYS A 141 7.43 -18.20 3.75
CA LYS A 141 8.87 -18.25 3.99
C LYS A 141 9.64 -17.96 2.71
N PRO A 142 10.69 -17.12 2.76
CA PRO A 142 11.49 -16.81 1.59
C PRO A 142 12.39 -17.99 1.20
N VAL A 143 12.48 -18.25 -0.10
CA VAL A 143 13.45 -19.15 -0.71
C VAL A 143 14.53 -18.32 -1.39
N PHE A 144 15.76 -18.47 -0.96
CA PHE A 144 16.91 -17.75 -1.50
C PHE A 144 17.59 -18.56 -2.61
N ASP A 145 18.16 -17.87 -3.61
CA ASP A 145 18.97 -18.51 -4.66
C ASP A 145 20.25 -19.15 -4.08
N ARG A 146 20.77 -18.57 -3.02
CA ARG A 146 21.92 -19.03 -2.23
C ARG A 146 21.87 -18.40 -0.84
N PRO A 147 22.59 -18.91 0.15
CA PRO A 147 22.72 -18.28 1.46
C PRO A 147 23.14 -16.81 1.35
N GLY A 148 22.32 -15.89 1.86
CA GLY A 148 22.54 -14.45 1.78
C GLY A 148 22.34 -13.82 0.39
N GLY A 149 21.80 -14.57 -0.56
CA GLY A 149 21.50 -14.11 -1.91
C GLY A 149 20.11 -13.48 -2.08
N ASN A 150 19.64 -13.43 -3.33
CA ASN A 150 18.32 -12.86 -3.64
C ASN A 150 17.21 -13.84 -3.33
N VAL A 151 16.07 -13.32 -2.90
CA VAL A 151 14.86 -14.13 -2.73
C VAL A 151 14.26 -14.42 -4.10
N LYS A 152 13.94 -15.70 -4.36
CA LYS A 152 13.36 -16.16 -5.62
C LYS A 152 11.86 -16.36 -5.54
N SER A 153 11.40 -16.92 -4.43
CA SER A 153 10.00 -17.33 -4.25
C SER A 153 9.64 -17.39 -2.77
N LEU A 154 8.39 -17.66 -2.50
CA LEU A 154 7.91 -18.05 -1.18
C LEU A 154 7.59 -19.55 -1.16
N THR A 155 7.70 -20.15 0.01
CA THR A 155 7.21 -21.48 0.37
C THR A 155 6.48 -21.41 1.71
N ASP A 156 5.89 -22.52 2.15
CA ASP A 156 5.17 -22.61 3.43
C ASP A 156 4.26 -21.39 3.65
N PHE A 157 3.35 -21.18 2.69
CA PHE A 157 2.43 -20.04 2.73
C PHE A 157 1.62 -20.03 4.02
N SER A 158 1.75 -18.96 4.78
CA SER A 158 0.99 -18.75 6.02
C SER A 158 -0.36 -18.10 5.75
N HIS A 159 -0.42 -17.23 4.74
CA HIS A 159 -1.63 -16.50 4.34
C HIS A 159 -1.69 -16.32 2.84
N ILE A 160 -2.90 -16.48 2.30
CA ILE A 160 -3.28 -16.08 0.93
C ILE A 160 -4.54 -15.24 1.10
N ILE A 161 -4.42 -13.94 0.87
CA ILE A 161 -5.48 -12.97 1.15
C ILE A 161 -5.95 -12.38 -0.18
N GLU A 162 -7.19 -12.64 -0.49
CA GLU A 162 -7.88 -12.12 -1.67
C GLU A 162 -8.13 -10.62 -1.53
N PRO A 163 -7.94 -9.80 -2.58
CA PRO A 163 -8.12 -8.36 -2.53
C PRO A 163 -9.61 -7.96 -2.67
N LYS A 164 -10.48 -8.50 -1.80
CA LYS A 164 -11.92 -8.20 -1.81
C LYS A 164 -12.18 -6.73 -1.49
N PRO A 165 -13.19 -6.11 -2.13
CA PRO A 165 -13.57 -4.73 -1.83
C PRO A 165 -13.91 -4.57 -0.35
N ASN A 166 -13.53 -3.44 0.24
CA ASN A 166 -13.70 -3.14 1.66
C ASN A 166 -13.02 -4.11 2.63
N ARG A 167 -12.04 -4.89 2.17
CA ARG A 167 -11.16 -5.67 3.02
C ARG A 167 -9.98 -4.83 3.46
N LEU A 168 -9.78 -4.72 4.79
CA LEU A 168 -8.54 -4.24 5.38
C LEU A 168 -7.58 -5.40 5.51
N THR A 169 -6.32 -5.17 5.12
CA THR A 169 -5.20 -6.08 5.41
C THR A 169 -4.08 -5.28 6.06
N ILE A 170 -3.57 -5.76 7.20
CA ILE A 170 -2.45 -5.16 7.96
C ILE A 170 -1.34 -6.20 8.09
N TRP A 171 -0.09 -5.80 7.88
CA TRP A 171 1.07 -6.67 8.11
C TRP A 171 2.25 -5.90 8.68
N SER A 172 3.07 -6.62 9.46
CA SER A 172 4.38 -6.10 9.83
C SER A 172 5.25 -6.00 8.59
N ARG A 173 5.98 -4.92 8.43
CA ARG A 173 6.84 -4.68 7.26
C ARG A 173 8.02 -5.65 7.15
N ASP A 174 8.27 -6.44 8.18
CA ASP A 174 9.25 -7.52 8.17
C ASP A 174 8.75 -8.81 7.51
N GLU A 175 7.44 -8.93 7.27
CA GLU A 175 6.87 -10.13 6.65
C GLU A 175 7.30 -10.24 5.18
N TRP A 176 7.79 -11.42 4.80
CA TRP A 176 8.03 -11.73 3.42
C TRP A 176 6.72 -11.98 2.69
N HIS A 177 6.49 -11.19 1.67
CA HIS A 177 5.24 -11.27 0.93
C HIS A 177 5.44 -11.00 -0.56
N MET A 178 4.41 -11.32 -1.31
CA MET A 178 4.30 -11.01 -2.74
C MET A 178 2.83 -10.74 -3.08
N VAL A 179 2.58 -10.25 -4.27
CA VAL A 179 1.24 -10.16 -4.83
C VAL A 179 1.20 -10.98 -6.11
N ASN A 180 0.25 -11.91 -6.18
CA ASN A 180 0.04 -12.71 -7.38
C ASN A 180 -0.32 -11.84 -8.58
N ALA A 181 -0.02 -12.35 -9.78
CA ALA A 181 -0.43 -11.70 -11.01
C ALA A 181 -1.95 -11.60 -11.11
N LEU A 182 -2.41 -10.52 -11.69
CA LEU A 182 -3.80 -10.43 -12.14
C LEU A 182 -3.99 -11.39 -13.31
N THR A 183 -5.07 -12.15 -13.27
CA THR A 183 -5.42 -13.15 -14.27
C THR A 183 -6.75 -12.85 -14.97
N VAL A 184 -7.37 -11.72 -14.60
CA VAL A 184 -8.62 -11.27 -15.20
C VAL A 184 -8.41 -10.92 -16.67
N ASN A 185 -9.28 -11.47 -17.53
CA ASN A 185 -9.27 -11.17 -18.97
C ASN A 185 -10.19 -9.99 -19.29
N ASP A 186 -10.00 -8.87 -18.61
CA ASP A 186 -10.69 -7.61 -18.89
C ASP A 186 -9.65 -6.49 -18.95
N PRO A 187 -9.40 -5.90 -20.13
CA PRO A 187 -8.40 -4.85 -20.28
C PRO A 187 -8.77 -3.55 -19.54
N ASN A 188 -10.00 -3.42 -19.07
CA ASN A 188 -10.45 -2.27 -18.31
C ASN A 188 -10.40 -2.49 -16.80
N TYR A 189 -10.11 -3.72 -16.37
CA TYR A 189 -10.02 -4.01 -14.95
C TYR A 189 -8.80 -3.35 -14.33
N VAL A 190 -9.03 -2.62 -13.27
CA VAL A 190 -7.98 -1.98 -12.46
C VAL A 190 -8.13 -2.43 -11.02
N ARG A 191 -7.15 -3.15 -10.52
CA ARG A 191 -7.06 -3.41 -9.09
C ARG A 191 -6.59 -2.15 -8.39
N SER A 192 -7.36 -1.64 -7.46
CA SER A 192 -7.05 -0.43 -6.72
C SER A 192 -7.16 -0.62 -5.21
N PHE A 193 -6.37 0.14 -4.48
CA PHE A 193 -6.45 0.19 -3.03
C PHE A 193 -5.88 1.50 -2.47
N MET A 194 -6.31 1.85 -1.26
CA MET A 194 -5.63 2.82 -0.41
C MET A 194 -4.62 2.09 0.46
N GLY A 195 -3.35 2.46 0.33
CA GLY A 195 -2.26 1.94 1.16
C GLY A 195 -1.80 2.96 2.19
N THR A 196 -1.26 2.47 3.30
CA THR A 196 -0.76 3.30 4.39
C THR A 196 0.45 2.65 5.05
N SER A 197 1.34 3.47 5.58
CA SER A 197 2.47 3.02 6.40
C SER A 197 2.41 3.65 7.78
N TRP A 198 2.72 2.85 8.78
CA TRP A 198 2.62 3.20 10.19
C TRP A 198 3.90 2.81 10.93
N SER A 199 4.25 3.56 11.95
CA SER A 199 5.36 3.23 12.86
C SER A 199 5.05 3.65 14.29
N SER A 200 5.71 3.05 15.26
CA SER A 200 5.68 3.54 16.63
C SER A 200 6.42 4.88 16.74
N ILE A 201 5.93 5.76 17.62
CA ILE A 201 6.42 7.13 17.77
C ILE A 201 7.79 7.20 18.48
N GLU A 202 8.27 6.11 19.07
CA GLU A 202 9.48 6.10 19.92
C GLU A 202 10.79 6.50 19.24
N THR A 203 10.78 6.90 17.99
CA THR A 203 12.03 7.25 17.30
C THR A 203 11.99 8.67 16.76
N ASN A 204 12.80 9.52 17.33
CA ASN A 204 13.18 10.85 16.81
C ASN A 204 13.91 10.79 15.44
N GLU A 205 13.99 9.63 14.81
CA GLU A 205 14.66 9.44 13.52
C GLU A 205 13.80 9.85 12.32
N HIS A 206 12.59 10.27 12.56
CA HIS A 206 11.67 10.75 11.50
C HIS A 206 12.14 12.05 10.83
N GLU A 207 13.04 12.81 11.44
CA GLU A 207 13.56 14.06 10.87
C GLU A 207 14.30 13.88 9.53
N HIS A 208 14.66 12.66 9.17
CA HIS A 208 15.40 12.36 7.95
C HIS A 208 14.61 11.59 6.90
N ASN A 209 13.32 11.34 7.10
CA ASN A 209 12.50 10.72 6.07
C ASN A 209 12.12 11.76 5.00
N PRO A 210 12.65 11.66 3.75
CA PRO A 210 12.34 12.62 2.71
C PRO A 210 10.84 12.67 2.38
N PHE A 211 10.08 11.61 2.67
CA PHE A 211 8.62 11.58 2.47
C PHE A 211 7.87 12.34 3.58
N GLN A 212 8.37 12.41 4.81
CA GLN A 212 7.76 13.19 5.90
C GLN A 212 7.81 14.70 5.66
N ARG A 213 8.87 15.22 5.06
CA ARG A 213 9.00 16.64 4.78
C ARG A 213 7.92 17.18 3.83
N PHE A 214 7.25 16.31 3.11
CA PHE A 214 6.21 16.71 2.15
C PHE A 214 4.79 16.70 2.71
N TYR A 215 4.57 16.08 3.89
CA TYR A 215 3.22 15.81 4.38
C TYR A 215 2.84 16.49 5.69
N PHE A 216 3.78 17.11 6.39
CA PHE A 216 3.55 17.63 7.74
C PHE A 216 4.09 19.04 7.99
N THR A 217 4.25 19.85 6.98
CA THR A 217 4.36 21.30 7.24
C THR A 217 2.96 21.86 7.40
N GLU A 218 2.48 21.87 8.64
CA GLU A 218 1.48 22.83 9.04
C GLU A 218 2.12 24.21 8.98
N GLU A 219 1.62 25.07 8.12
CA GLU A 219 1.56 26.50 8.31
C GLU A 219 0.13 26.96 8.08
#